data_460d5fc401f6b3edf1e166eb4971201e
#
_entry.id   460d5fc401f6b3edf1e166eb4971201e
#
_cell.length_a   1.000
_cell.length_b   1.000
_cell.length_c   1.000
_cell.angle_alpha   90.00
_cell.angle_beta   90.00
_cell.angle_gamma   90.00
#
_symmetry.space_group_name_H-M   'P 1'
#
loop_
_entity.id
_entity.type
_entity.pdbx_description
1 polymer ?
#
loop_
_entity_poly.entity_id
_entity_poly.type
_entity_poly.pdbx_seq_one_letter_code
_entity_poly.pdbx_strand_id
1 'polypeptide(L)'
;MKGDFFMSFFVTANADGAYDLTTAGYTALILVFIALLLAGAAVFGTKKKMSTKQLVFSAMAIALAVVTSMIKLFDLPMGGSVTLFSMLFIVLIGYWYGFGGGLTAALAYGVLQLLIDPYILSFPQMLVDYILAFGALGLAGLFHNSKHGLIKGYIVAVLGRYFFAFLSGWIFFGMYAPDTFPNAVVYSLVYNGSYLGTEAIITLIVIAIPPVAKALETVKKQAIS
;
A
#
# COMPACT_ATOMS: atom_id res chain seq x y z
N MET A 1 24.85 -24.12 -2.62
CA MET A 1 23.99 -25.34 -2.79
C MET A 1 22.88 -25.53 -1.75
N LYS A 2 23.01 -25.23 -0.45
CA LYS A 2 21.87 -25.35 0.50
C LYS A 2 20.91 -24.17 0.47
N GLY A 3 21.35 -22.98 0.05
CA GLY A 3 20.50 -21.79 -0.07
C GLY A 3 19.55 -21.85 -1.26
N ASP A 4 20.00 -22.40 -2.37
CA ASP A 4 19.24 -22.47 -3.63
C ASP A 4 18.02 -23.40 -3.54
N PHE A 5 18.14 -24.51 -2.81
CA PHE A 5 17.05 -25.46 -2.62
C PHE A 5 15.93 -24.89 -1.74
N PHE A 6 16.29 -24.11 -0.71
CA PHE A 6 15.30 -23.48 0.17
C PHE A 6 14.56 -22.36 -0.55
N MET A 7 15.27 -21.58 -1.38
CA MET A 7 14.66 -20.55 -2.22
C MET A 7 13.74 -21.16 -3.27
N SER A 8 14.18 -22.20 -3.98
CA SER A 8 13.38 -22.86 -5.03
C SER A 8 12.10 -23.53 -4.53
N PHE A 9 11.99 -23.80 -3.22
CA PHE A 9 10.77 -24.32 -2.62
C PHE A 9 9.66 -23.26 -2.52
N PHE A 10 10.01 -22.00 -2.28
CA PHE A 10 9.04 -20.91 -2.10
C PHE A 10 8.86 -20.04 -3.34
N VAL A 11 9.88 -19.93 -4.19
CA VAL A 11 9.88 -19.06 -5.36
C VAL A 11 10.52 -19.74 -6.55
N THR A 12 10.08 -19.37 -7.77
CA THR A 12 10.70 -19.73 -9.06
C THR A 12 11.08 -18.46 -9.81
N ALA A 13 12.27 -18.41 -10.40
CA ALA A 13 12.66 -17.30 -11.25
C ALA A 13 11.85 -17.33 -12.57
N ASN A 14 11.34 -16.16 -12.98
CA ASN A 14 10.66 -15.97 -14.25
C ASN A 14 11.62 -15.42 -15.33
N ALA A 15 11.10 -15.24 -16.56
CA ALA A 15 11.88 -14.78 -17.69
C ALA A 15 12.43 -13.34 -17.54
N ASP A 16 11.78 -12.52 -16.70
CA ASP A 16 12.13 -11.11 -16.46
C ASP A 16 13.16 -10.94 -15.32
N GLY A 17 13.66 -12.05 -14.75
CA GLY A 17 14.60 -12.04 -13.62
C GLY A 17 13.94 -11.77 -12.27
N ALA A 18 12.61 -11.69 -12.23
CA ALA A 18 11.82 -11.63 -11.00
C ALA A 18 11.49 -13.04 -10.49
N TYR A 19 10.85 -13.13 -9.33
CA TYR A 19 10.45 -14.38 -8.71
C TYR A 19 8.93 -14.50 -8.64
N ASP A 20 8.41 -15.62 -9.14
CA ASP A 20 7.02 -16.02 -8.93
C ASP A 20 6.91 -16.91 -7.69
N LEU A 21 5.83 -16.74 -6.93
CA LEU A 21 5.56 -17.56 -5.76
C LEU A 21 5.08 -18.96 -6.18
N THR A 22 5.68 -19.99 -5.59
CA THR A 22 5.15 -21.36 -5.66
C THR A 22 3.92 -21.51 -4.77
N THR A 23 3.20 -22.63 -4.85
CA THR A 23 2.11 -22.94 -3.89
C THR A 23 2.58 -22.90 -2.44
N ALA A 24 3.81 -23.40 -2.16
CA ALA A 24 4.42 -23.32 -0.84
C ALA A 24 4.76 -21.85 -0.46
N GLY A 25 5.19 -21.04 -1.42
CA GLY A 25 5.43 -19.61 -1.25
C GLY A 25 4.16 -18.86 -0.87
N TYR A 26 3.07 -19.06 -1.59
CA TYR A 26 1.76 -18.48 -1.23
C TYR A 26 1.28 -18.92 0.16
N THR A 27 1.41 -20.20 0.49
CA THR A 27 1.04 -20.72 1.80
C THR A 27 1.86 -20.06 2.91
N ALA A 28 3.18 -19.98 2.76
CA ALA A 28 4.06 -19.32 3.71
C ALA A 28 3.72 -17.84 3.86
N LEU A 29 3.44 -17.14 2.76
CA LEU A 29 3.07 -15.74 2.75
C LEU A 29 1.75 -15.51 3.52
N ILE A 30 0.74 -16.36 3.31
CA ILE A 30 -0.53 -16.30 4.04
C ILE A 30 -0.30 -16.50 5.55
N LEU A 31 0.54 -17.46 5.94
CA LEU A 31 0.87 -17.68 7.35
C LEU A 31 1.61 -16.50 7.98
N VAL A 32 2.58 -15.92 7.27
CA VAL A 32 3.27 -14.68 7.70
C VAL A 32 2.27 -13.54 7.84
N PHE A 33 1.34 -13.42 6.92
CA PHE A 33 0.29 -12.41 6.98
C PHE A 33 -0.61 -12.56 8.22
N ILE A 34 -1.08 -13.77 8.47
CA ILE A 34 -1.88 -14.06 9.68
C ILE A 34 -1.07 -13.71 10.93
N ALA A 35 0.21 -14.08 10.98
CA ALA A 35 1.09 -13.75 12.10
C ALA A 35 1.28 -12.24 12.28
N LEU A 36 1.47 -11.48 11.18
CA LEU A 36 1.57 -10.02 11.21
C LEU A 36 0.27 -9.35 11.65
N LEU A 37 -0.88 -9.84 11.20
CA LEU A 37 -2.18 -9.35 11.66
C LEU A 37 -2.39 -9.60 13.16
N LEU A 38 -2.04 -10.78 13.66
CA LEU A 38 -2.13 -11.12 15.08
C LEU A 38 -1.15 -10.27 15.91
N ALA A 39 0.08 -10.10 15.45
CA ALA A 39 1.07 -9.22 16.08
C ALA A 39 0.62 -7.75 16.08
N GLY A 40 0.11 -7.27 14.94
CA GLY A 40 -0.48 -5.93 14.83
C GLY A 40 -1.66 -5.73 15.78
N ALA A 41 -2.56 -6.71 15.87
CA ALA A 41 -3.66 -6.68 16.81
C ALA A 41 -3.18 -6.69 18.28
N ALA A 42 -2.10 -7.41 18.61
CA ALA A 42 -1.53 -7.45 19.96
C ALA A 42 -0.82 -6.13 20.35
N VAL A 43 -0.09 -5.51 19.40
CA VAL A 43 0.72 -4.30 19.65
C VAL A 43 -0.13 -3.03 19.54
N PHE A 44 -0.97 -2.94 18.52
CA PHE A 44 -1.77 -1.76 18.21
C PHE A 44 -3.24 -1.91 18.58
N GLY A 45 -3.65 -3.12 18.99
CA GLY A 45 -4.99 -3.39 19.48
C GLY A 45 -5.25 -2.51 20.70
N THR A 46 -6.05 -1.47 20.49
CA THR A 46 -6.54 -0.68 21.62
C THR A 46 -7.34 -1.62 22.51
N LYS A 47 -7.28 -1.41 23.85
CA LYS A 47 -8.13 -2.13 24.83
C LYS A 47 -9.63 -2.01 24.51
N LYS A 48 -10.00 -1.12 23.60
CA LYS A 48 -11.35 -0.92 23.09
C LYS A 48 -11.57 -1.87 21.90
N LYS A 49 -12.45 -2.85 22.08
CA LYS A 49 -12.87 -3.76 20.98
C LYS A 49 -13.39 -2.94 19.81
N MET A 50 -12.94 -3.26 18.59
CA MET A 50 -13.52 -2.69 17.38
C MET A 50 -15.03 -3.02 17.35
N SER A 51 -15.85 -2.01 17.07
CA SER A 51 -17.28 -2.26 16.87
C SER A 51 -17.49 -3.02 15.55
N THR A 52 -18.59 -3.78 15.48
CA THR A 52 -19.00 -4.44 14.22
C THR A 52 -19.06 -3.45 13.07
N LYS A 53 -19.51 -2.24 13.34
CA LYS A 53 -19.58 -1.15 12.37
C LYS A 53 -18.21 -0.75 11.84
N GLN A 54 -17.24 -0.56 12.71
CA GLN A 54 -15.85 -0.25 12.32
C GLN A 54 -15.26 -1.36 11.45
N LEU A 55 -15.53 -2.62 11.79
CA LEU A 55 -15.07 -3.77 11.01
C LEU A 55 -15.69 -3.76 9.61
N VAL A 56 -17.01 -3.55 9.51
CA VAL A 56 -17.74 -3.52 8.23
C VAL A 56 -17.24 -2.39 7.33
N PHE A 57 -17.13 -1.16 7.85
CA PHE A 57 -16.64 -0.02 7.06
C PHE A 57 -15.19 -0.22 6.61
N SER A 58 -14.32 -0.78 7.47
CA SER A 58 -12.94 -1.08 7.10
C SER A 58 -12.87 -2.17 6.03
N ALA A 59 -13.65 -3.24 6.17
CA ALA A 59 -13.69 -4.31 5.19
C ALA A 59 -14.19 -3.81 3.82
N MET A 60 -15.23 -2.98 3.79
CA MET A 60 -15.74 -2.37 2.56
C MET A 60 -14.70 -1.46 1.90
N ALA A 61 -14.00 -0.64 2.68
CA ALA A 61 -12.96 0.25 2.16
C ALA A 61 -11.76 -0.55 1.60
N ILE A 62 -11.31 -1.61 2.29
CA ILE A 62 -10.26 -2.51 1.78
C ILE A 62 -10.72 -3.20 0.49
N ALA A 63 -11.95 -3.70 0.44
CA ALA A 63 -12.50 -4.34 -0.76
C ALA A 63 -12.54 -3.35 -1.94
N LEU A 64 -12.98 -2.11 -1.71
CA LEU A 64 -12.95 -1.05 -2.73
C LEU A 64 -11.51 -0.72 -3.16
N ALA A 65 -10.56 -0.65 -2.22
CA ALA A 65 -9.15 -0.43 -2.55
C ALA A 65 -8.61 -1.55 -3.46
N VAL A 66 -8.94 -2.82 -3.16
CA VAL A 66 -8.55 -3.97 -3.98
C VAL A 66 -9.18 -3.90 -5.37
N VAL A 67 -10.49 -3.71 -5.47
CA VAL A 67 -11.19 -3.64 -6.76
C VAL A 67 -10.65 -2.49 -7.60
N THR A 68 -10.46 -1.32 -7.00
CA THR A 68 -9.96 -0.15 -7.73
C THR A 68 -8.47 -0.23 -8.05
N SER A 69 -7.68 -1.01 -7.31
CA SER A 69 -6.28 -1.28 -7.68
C SER A 69 -6.14 -2.15 -8.94
N MET A 70 -7.15 -2.96 -9.24
CA MET A 70 -7.21 -3.75 -10.48
C MET A 70 -7.57 -2.89 -11.71
N ILE A 71 -8.12 -1.70 -11.49
CA ILE A 71 -8.40 -0.72 -12.56
C ILE A 71 -7.17 0.15 -12.74
N LYS A 72 -6.26 -0.29 -13.61
CA LYS A 72 -5.04 0.42 -13.94
C LYS A 72 -5.31 1.41 -15.07
N LEU A 73 -5.23 2.72 -14.79
CA LEU A 73 -5.37 3.78 -15.78
C LEU A 73 -4.14 3.84 -16.70
N PHE A 74 -2.97 3.62 -16.13
CA PHE A 74 -1.69 3.48 -16.82
C PHE A 74 -0.88 2.41 -16.11
N ASP A 75 -0.25 1.54 -16.90
CA ASP A 75 0.65 0.49 -16.42
C ASP A 75 2.07 0.83 -16.86
N LEU A 76 3.02 0.72 -15.94
CA LEU A 76 4.43 0.99 -16.17
C LEU A 76 5.23 -0.31 -16.06
N PRO A 77 6.36 -0.44 -16.78
CA PRO A 77 7.26 -1.56 -16.58
C PRO A 77 7.62 -1.73 -15.10
N MET A 78 7.96 -2.94 -14.68
CA MET A 78 8.41 -3.27 -13.30
C MET A 78 7.35 -3.01 -12.20
N GLY A 79 6.06 -3.11 -12.53
CA GLY A 79 4.96 -3.18 -11.57
C GLY A 79 4.40 -1.84 -11.10
N GLY A 80 4.95 -0.70 -11.51
CA GLY A 80 4.35 0.60 -11.21
C GLY A 80 3.07 0.83 -11.99
N SER A 81 1.99 1.27 -11.34
CA SER A 81 0.73 1.57 -12.02
C SER A 81 -0.02 2.72 -11.38
N VAL A 82 -0.71 3.51 -12.20
CA VAL A 82 -1.67 4.52 -11.76
C VAL A 82 -3.02 3.86 -11.63
N THR A 83 -3.51 3.71 -10.41
CA THR A 83 -4.78 3.02 -10.13
C THR A 83 -5.93 4.00 -9.88
N LEU A 84 -7.17 3.48 -9.86
CA LEU A 84 -8.36 4.31 -9.68
C LEU A 84 -8.62 4.57 -8.19
N PHE A 85 -7.87 5.50 -7.56
CA PHE A 85 -8.04 5.94 -6.17
C PHE A 85 -7.81 4.85 -5.11
N SER A 86 -7.04 3.80 -5.41
CA SER A 86 -6.87 2.67 -4.47
C SER A 86 -6.32 3.11 -3.12
N MET A 87 -5.34 4.03 -3.13
CA MET A 87 -4.75 4.60 -1.91
C MET A 87 -5.75 5.37 -1.06
N LEU A 88 -6.73 6.06 -1.68
CA LEU A 88 -7.73 6.85 -0.96
C LEU A 88 -8.53 5.99 0.00
N PHE A 89 -9.00 4.82 -0.44
CA PHE A 89 -9.83 3.95 0.39
C PHE A 89 -9.12 3.46 1.65
N ILE A 90 -7.81 3.20 1.57
CA ILE A 90 -7.02 2.83 2.74
C ILE A 90 -6.80 4.04 3.66
N VAL A 91 -6.50 5.20 3.09
CA VAL A 91 -6.37 6.46 3.83
C VAL A 91 -7.64 6.83 4.59
N LEU A 92 -8.83 6.56 4.00
CA LEU A 92 -10.11 6.81 4.66
C LEU A 92 -10.24 6.05 5.98
N ILE A 93 -9.74 4.80 6.07
CA ILE A 93 -9.79 4.02 7.31
C ILE A 93 -8.96 4.71 8.42
N GLY A 94 -7.75 5.18 8.08
CA GLY A 94 -6.94 5.99 8.99
C GLY A 94 -7.64 7.29 9.40
N TYR A 95 -8.25 7.98 8.44
CA TYR A 95 -9.01 9.21 8.67
C TYR A 95 -10.25 9.01 9.57
N TRP A 96 -10.89 7.82 9.53
CA TRP A 96 -12.03 7.50 10.38
C TRP A 96 -11.61 7.04 11.77
N TYR A 97 -10.64 6.14 11.87
CA TYR A 97 -10.36 5.36 13.10
C TYR A 97 -8.99 5.65 13.71
N GLY A 98 -8.25 6.62 13.16
CA GLY A 98 -6.94 7.00 13.66
C GLY A 98 -5.81 6.08 13.23
N PHE A 99 -4.62 6.31 13.79
CA PHE A 99 -3.36 5.69 13.35
C PHE A 99 -3.40 4.15 13.44
N GLY A 100 -3.86 3.59 14.56
CA GLY A 100 -3.88 2.12 14.75
C GLY A 100 -4.77 1.41 13.72
N GLY A 101 -5.99 1.91 13.50
CA GLY A 101 -6.90 1.37 12.48
C GLY A 101 -6.35 1.54 11.06
N GLY A 102 -5.80 2.71 10.77
CA GLY A 102 -5.18 3.01 9.48
C GLY A 102 -3.98 2.12 9.17
N LEU A 103 -3.06 1.95 10.13
CA LEU A 103 -1.87 1.11 9.97
C LEU A 103 -2.24 -0.36 9.77
N THR A 104 -3.16 -0.90 10.57
CA THR A 104 -3.61 -2.28 10.42
C THR A 104 -4.22 -2.53 9.04
N ALA A 105 -5.09 -1.62 8.58
CA ALA A 105 -5.72 -1.73 7.26
C ALA A 105 -4.69 -1.58 6.12
N ALA A 106 -3.73 -0.68 6.26
CA ALA A 106 -2.67 -0.45 5.29
C ALA A 106 -1.74 -1.66 5.14
N LEU A 107 -1.34 -2.28 6.26
CA LEU A 107 -0.57 -3.53 6.25
C LEU A 107 -1.37 -4.68 5.62
N ALA A 108 -2.65 -4.83 5.99
CA ALA A 108 -3.53 -5.82 5.38
C ALA A 108 -3.64 -5.65 3.87
N TYR A 109 -3.82 -4.40 3.41
CA TYR A 109 -3.88 -4.08 1.99
C TYR A 109 -2.56 -4.37 1.28
N GLY A 110 -1.40 -4.03 1.87
CA GLY A 110 -0.09 -4.34 1.31
C GLY A 110 0.12 -5.83 1.06
N VAL A 111 -0.33 -6.68 2.00
CA VAL A 111 -0.27 -8.13 1.81
C VAL A 111 -1.27 -8.62 0.76
N LEU A 112 -2.47 -8.05 0.69
CA LEU A 112 -3.41 -8.37 -0.38
C LEU A 112 -2.83 -8.01 -1.76
N GLN A 113 -2.14 -6.87 -1.89
CA GLN A 113 -1.45 -6.48 -3.13
C GLN A 113 -0.35 -7.47 -3.50
N LEU A 114 0.44 -7.92 -2.52
CA LEU A 114 1.45 -8.95 -2.74
C LEU A 114 0.85 -10.31 -3.18
N LEU A 115 -0.38 -10.64 -2.75
CA LEU A 115 -1.08 -11.86 -3.17
C LEU A 115 -1.70 -11.74 -4.56
N ILE A 116 -2.16 -10.54 -4.93
CA ILE A 116 -2.93 -10.31 -6.18
C ILE A 116 -2.01 -10.07 -7.36
N ASP A 117 -0.98 -9.24 -7.18
CA ASP A 117 -0.06 -8.81 -8.24
C ASP A 117 1.38 -8.74 -7.70
N PRO A 118 1.99 -9.91 -7.41
CA PRO A 118 3.34 -9.96 -6.83
C PRO A 118 4.40 -9.58 -7.87
N TYR A 119 5.28 -8.65 -7.52
CA TYR A 119 6.53 -8.39 -8.24
C TYR A 119 7.69 -8.49 -7.24
N ILE A 120 8.40 -9.62 -7.26
CA ILE A 120 9.39 -9.96 -6.24
C ILE A 120 10.77 -10.18 -6.90
N LEU A 121 11.72 -9.29 -6.59
CA LEU A 121 13.13 -9.46 -6.95
C LEU A 121 13.93 -10.10 -5.81
N SER A 122 13.56 -9.80 -4.57
CA SER A 122 14.22 -10.32 -3.39
C SER A 122 13.31 -10.18 -2.16
N PHE A 123 13.60 -10.95 -1.11
CA PHE A 123 12.84 -10.85 0.14
C PHE A 123 12.92 -9.44 0.79
N PRO A 124 14.09 -8.75 0.87
CA PRO A 124 14.12 -7.39 1.38
C PRO A 124 13.31 -6.40 0.54
N GLN A 125 13.37 -6.49 -0.81
CA GLN A 125 12.56 -5.65 -1.68
C GLN A 125 11.06 -5.86 -1.42
N MET A 126 10.61 -7.10 -1.33
CA MET A 126 9.22 -7.43 -1.03
C MET A 126 8.74 -6.78 0.29
N LEU A 127 9.57 -6.80 1.35
CA LEU A 127 9.23 -6.15 2.61
C LEU A 127 9.11 -4.64 2.47
N VAL A 128 10.03 -4.00 1.73
CA VAL A 128 9.99 -2.55 1.53
C VAL A 128 8.77 -2.14 0.71
N ASP A 129 8.50 -2.82 -0.40
CA ASP A 129 7.43 -2.44 -1.32
C ASP A 129 6.03 -2.77 -0.83
N TYR A 130 5.83 -3.94 -0.21
CA TYR A 130 4.49 -4.38 0.17
C TYR A 130 4.16 -4.14 1.65
N ILE A 131 5.15 -4.17 2.55
CA ILE A 131 4.88 -3.96 3.97
C ILE A 131 5.12 -2.50 4.37
N LEU A 132 6.31 -1.95 4.08
CA LEU A 132 6.64 -0.60 4.52
C LEU A 132 5.95 0.47 3.66
N ALA A 133 6.00 0.34 2.33
CA ALA A 133 5.42 1.33 1.44
C ALA A 133 3.88 1.39 1.57
N PHE A 134 3.20 0.25 1.56
CA PHE A 134 1.75 0.24 1.80
C PHE A 134 1.41 0.58 3.24
N GLY A 135 2.17 0.09 4.23
CA GLY A 135 1.99 0.41 5.63
C GLY A 135 2.03 1.92 5.93
N ALA A 136 2.85 2.66 5.17
CA ALA A 136 2.92 4.11 5.28
C ALA A 136 1.59 4.83 4.98
N LEU A 137 0.65 4.20 4.25
CA LEU A 137 -0.70 4.77 4.06
C LEU A 137 -1.44 4.93 5.39
N GLY A 138 -1.09 4.14 6.41
CA GLY A 138 -1.63 4.26 7.75
C GLY A 138 -1.27 5.57 8.47
N LEU A 139 -0.22 6.29 8.02
CA LEU A 139 0.15 7.62 8.56
C LEU A 139 -0.98 8.65 8.44
N ALA A 140 -1.92 8.44 7.53
CA ALA A 140 -3.12 9.28 7.43
C ALA A 140 -3.88 9.39 8.76
N GLY A 141 -3.86 8.34 9.56
CA GLY A 141 -4.54 8.30 10.85
C GLY A 141 -4.00 9.28 11.89
N LEU A 142 -2.80 9.84 11.72
CA LEU A 142 -2.26 10.90 12.56
C LEU A 142 -3.07 12.20 12.47
N PHE A 143 -3.81 12.37 11.37
CA PHE A 143 -4.59 13.57 11.08
C PHE A 143 -6.10 13.38 11.26
N HIS A 144 -6.56 12.28 11.87
CA HIS A 144 -7.99 11.93 11.97
C HIS A 144 -8.85 13.01 12.67
N ASN A 145 -8.28 13.74 13.62
CA ASN A 145 -8.94 14.83 14.35
C ASN A 145 -8.52 16.23 13.86
N SER A 146 -7.74 16.34 12.80
CA SER A 146 -7.23 17.62 12.32
C SER A 146 -8.22 18.33 11.40
N LYS A 147 -8.21 19.67 11.41
CA LYS A 147 -8.87 20.47 10.37
C LYS A 147 -8.27 20.10 9.00
N HIS A 148 -9.13 19.81 8.02
CA HIS A 148 -8.74 19.26 6.72
C HIS A 148 -7.93 17.96 6.83
N GLY A 149 -8.26 17.12 7.81
CA GLY A 149 -7.49 15.92 8.18
C GLY A 149 -7.38 14.91 7.02
N LEU A 150 -8.40 14.78 6.17
CA LEU A 150 -8.34 13.89 5.01
C LEU A 150 -7.25 14.32 4.01
N ILE A 151 -7.21 15.59 3.63
CA ILE A 151 -6.21 16.11 2.67
C ILE A 151 -4.81 16.00 3.25
N LYS A 152 -4.59 16.46 4.50
CA LYS A 152 -3.30 16.37 5.18
C LYS A 152 -2.85 14.93 5.33
N GLY A 153 -3.76 14.07 5.78
CA GLY A 153 -3.51 12.64 5.98
C GLY A 153 -3.17 11.94 4.65
N TYR A 154 -3.88 12.25 3.59
CA TYR A 154 -3.62 11.69 2.27
C TYR A 154 -2.23 12.09 1.76
N ILE A 155 -1.88 13.37 1.83
CA ILE A 155 -0.55 13.86 1.39
C ILE A 155 0.56 13.16 2.16
N VAL A 156 0.49 13.11 3.50
CA VAL A 156 1.53 12.49 4.33
C VAL A 156 1.62 10.97 4.09
N ALA A 157 0.49 10.30 3.92
CA ALA A 157 0.42 8.88 3.62
C ALA A 157 1.08 8.54 2.27
N VAL A 158 0.76 9.30 1.22
CA VAL A 158 1.35 9.11 -0.11
C VAL A 158 2.83 9.46 -0.13
N LEU A 159 3.26 10.52 0.55
CA LEU A 159 4.68 10.85 0.69
C LEU A 159 5.44 9.74 1.43
N GLY A 160 4.86 9.15 2.47
CA GLY A 160 5.44 8.00 3.16
C GLY A 160 5.57 6.79 2.24
N ARG A 161 4.52 6.47 1.47
CA ARG A 161 4.57 5.40 0.47
C ARG A 161 5.61 5.68 -0.61
N TYR A 162 5.66 6.90 -1.13
CA TYR A 162 6.65 7.33 -2.11
C TYR A 162 8.08 7.20 -1.60
N PHE A 163 8.32 7.55 -0.34
CA PHE A 163 9.65 7.41 0.28
C PHE A 163 10.14 5.95 0.26
N PHE A 164 9.32 5.00 0.68
CA PHE A 164 9.70 3.59 0.67
C PHE A 164 9.79 3.02 -0.75
N ALA A 165 8.88 3.39 -1.64
CA ALA A 165 8.95 3.01 -3.06
C ALA A 165 10.21 3.58 -3.74
N PHE A 166 10.58 4.83 -3.41
CA PHE A 166 11.83 5.42 -3.86
C PHE A 166 13.05 4.64 -3.35
N LEU A 167 13.10 4.30 -2.07
CA LEU A 167 14.21 3.50 -1.51
C LEU A 167 14.31 2.15 -2.20
N SER A 168 13.19 1.48 -2.39
CA SER A 168 13.14 0.19 -3.09
C SER A 168 13.64 0.32 -4.53
N GLY A 169 13.13 1.28 -5.27
CA GLY A 169 13.53 1.53 -6.65
C GLY A 169 15.02 1.87 -6.79
N TRP A 170 15.57 2.64 -5.86
CA TRP A 170 16.99 2.94 -5.85
C TRP A 170 17.85 1.72 -5.54
N ILE A 171 17.52 0.98 -4.48
CA ILE A 171 18.37 -0.10 -3.95
C ILE A 171 18.26 -1.37 -4.81
N PHE A 172 17.05 -1.75 -5.21
CA PHE A 172 16.78 -3.06 -5.84
C PHE A 172 16.55 -2.98 -7.36
N PHE A 173 16.05 -1.85 -7.86
CA PHE A 173 15.74 -1.68 -9.28
C PHE A 173 16.74 -0.77 -10.02
N GLY A 174 17.73 -0.22 -9.31
CA GLY A 174 18.70 0.68 -9.91
C GLY A 174 19.50 0.07 -11.07
N MET A 175 19.68 -1.24 -11.09
CA MET A 175 20.32 -1.98 -12.18
C MET A 175 19.50 -1.99 -13.49
N TYR A 176 18.22 -1.71 -13.42
CA TYR A 176 17.32 -1.63 -14.59
C TYR A 176 17.10 -0.17 -15.06
N ALA A 177 17.82 0.79 -14.46
CA ALA A 177 17.70 2.18 -14.87
C ALA A 177 18.17 2.35 -16.32
N PRO A 178 17.34 2.93 -17.21
CA PRO A 178 17.75 3.22 -18.58
C PRO A 178 18.92 4.23 -18.63
N ASP A 179 19.78 4.11 -19.63
CA ASP A 179 20.93 5.02 -19.86
C ASP A 179 20.52 6.49 -20.04
N THR A 180 19.24 6.77 -20.31
CA THR A 180 18.68 8.11 -20.38
C THR A 180 18.65 8.85 -19.03
N PHE A 181 18.75 8.11 -17.92
CA PHE A 181 18.80 8.68 -16.58
C PHE A 181 20.25 8.79 -16.08
N PRO A 182 20.60 9.89 -15.40
CA PRO A 182 21.98 10.13 -14.96
C PRO A 182 22.45 9.11 -13.90
N ASN A 183 21.54 8.54 -13.15
CA ASN A 183 21.81 7.50 -12.13
C ASN A 183 20.53 6.88 -11.61
N ALA A 184 20.66 5.77 -10.85
CA ALA A 184 19.56 5.02 -10.25
C ALA A 184 18.70 5.85 -9.28
N VAL A 185 19.29 6.83 -8.58
CA VAL A 185 18.53 7.71 -7.65
C VAL A 185 17.52 8.55 -8.41
N VAL A 186 17.97 9.23 -9.47
CA VAL A 186 17.09 10.07 -10.31
C VAL A 186 16.05 9.22 -11.01
N TYR A 187 16.44 8.04 -11.52
CA TYR A 187 15.49 7.09 -12.10
C TYR A 187 14.40 6.73 -11.11
N SER A 188 14.76 6.29 -9.91
CA SER A 188 13.78 5.88 -8.88
C SER A 188 12.87 7.03 -8.44
N LEU A 189 13.41 8.25 -8.28
CA LEU A 189 12.60 9.43 -7.96
C LEU A 189 11.56 9.71 -9.04
N VAL A 190 11.97 9.75 -10.30
CA VAL A 190 11.08 10.06 -11.42
C VAL A 190 10.08 8.92 -11.65
N TYR A 191 10.54 7.68 -11.66
CA TYR A 191 9.69 6.51 -11.88
C TYR A 191 8.57 6.42 -10.83
N ASN A 192 8.92 6.37 -9.55
CA ASN A 192 7.93 6.28 -8.48
C ASN A 192 7.08 7.55 -8.35
N GLY A 193 7.68 8.72 -8.60
CA GLY A 193 6.96 10.00 -8.63
C GLY A 193 5.94 10.08 -9.74
N SER A 194 6.19 9.47 -10.89
CA SER A 194 5.29 9.52 -12.04
C SER A 194 3.96 8.84 -11.75
N TYR A 195 3.94 7.62 -11.23
CA TYR A 195 2.67 6.90 -10.99
C TYR A 195 2.03 7.28 -9.65
N LEU A 196 2.79 7.34 -8.53
CA LEU A 196 2.23 7.73 -7.23
C LEU A 196 1.79 9.19 -7.22
N GLY A 197 2.60 10.08 -7.83
CA GLY A 197 2.27 11.50 -7.94
C GLY A 197 1.04 11.75 -8.81
N THR A 198 0.93 11.06 -9.94
CA THR A 198 -0.25 11.17 -10.82
C THR A 198 -1.52 10.74 -10.12
N GLU A 199 -1.54 9.55 -9.48
CA GLU A 199 -2.71 9.10 -8.71
C GLU A 199 -3.01 10.09 -7.57
N ALA A 200 -1.97 10.59 -6.88
CA ALA A 200 -2.15 11.53 -5.78
C ALA A 200 -2.77 12.86 -6.25
N ILE A 201 -2.30 13.43 -7.34
CA ILE A 201 -2.84 14.68 -7.88
C ILE A 201 -4.30 14.51 -8.28
N ILE A 202 -4.62 13.46 -9.04
CA ILE A 202 -5.99 13.18 -9.47
C ILE A 202 -6.89 13.00 -8.23
N THR A 203 -6.44 12.23 -7.24
CA THR A 203 -7.19 12.01 -6.01
C THR A 203 -7.41 13.31 -5.23
N LEU A 204 -6.38 14.14 -5.07
CA LEU A 204 -6.49 15.42 -4.37
C LEU A 204 -7.47 16.37 -5.06
N ILE A 205 -7.47 16.41 -6.40
CA ILE A 205 -8.45 17.20 -7.15
C ILE A 205 -9.88 16.70 -6.86
N VAL A 206 -10.10 15.38 -6.92
CA VAL A 206 -11.42 14.78 -6.71
C VAL A 206 -11.93 15.01 -5.28
N ILE A 207 -11.11 14.79 -4.25
CA ILE A 207 -11.53 15.02 -2.86
C ILE A 207 -11.69 16.50 -2.51
N ALA A 208 -11.11 17.41 -3.30
CA ALA A 208 -11.32 18.87 -3.13
C ALA A 208 -12.64 19.36 -3.73
N ILE A 209 -13.31 18.56 -4.57
CA ILE A 209 -14.62 18.92 -5.14
C ILE A 209 -15.66 18.98 -4.00
N PRO A 210 -16.36 20.13 -3.80
CA PRO A 210 -17.20 20.32 -2.62
C PRO A 210 -18.28 19.23 -2.38
N PRO A 211 -19.01 18.75 -3.38
CA PRO A 211 -19.93 17.62 -3.22
C PRO A 211 -19.24 16.35 -2.73
N VAL A 212 -18.04 16.00 -3.28
CA VAL A 212 -17.28 14.82 -2.89
C VAL A 212 -16.77 14.97 -1.46
N ALA A 213 -16.18 16.10 -1.10
CA ALA A 213 -15.72 16.39 0.25
C ALA A 213 -16.85 16.23 1.28
N LYS A 214 -18.06 16.78 0.96
CA LYS A 214 -19.24 16.65 1.82
C LYS A 214 -19.74 15.20 1.93
N ALA A 215 -19.71 14.45 0.84
CA ALA A 215 -20.07 13.02 0.86
C ALA A 215 -19.10 12.22 1.73
N LEU A 216 -17.79 12.41 1.59
CA LEU A 216 -16.77 11.75 2.39
C LEU A 216 -16.87 12.11 3.88
N GLU A 217 -17.20 13.35 4.20
CA GLU A 217 -17.46 13.76 5.58
C GLU A 217 -18.73 13.08 6.15
N THR A 218 -19.79 12.95 5.35
CA THR A 218 -21.00 12.24 5.75
C THR A 218 -20.70 10.77 6.03
N VAL A 219 -19.93 10.11 5.15
CA VAL A 219 -19.48 8.73 5.35
C VAL A 219 -18.65 8.62 6.64
N LYS A 220 -17.73 9.58 6.91
CA LYS A 220 -16.99 9.60 8.18
C LYS A 220 -17.94 9.64 9.38
N LYS A 221 -18.91 10.54 9.38
CA LYS A 221 -19.91 10.64 10.49
C LYS A 221 -20.64 9.31 10.70
N GLN A 222 -21.01 8.65 9.59
CA GLN A 222 -21.63 7.33 9.67
C GLN A 222 -20.67 6.25 10.18
N ALA A 223 -19.42 6.27 9.77
CA ALA A 223 -18.43 5.26 10.16
C ALA A 223 -18.10 5.32 11.67
N ILE A 224 -18.06 6.52 12.26
CA ILE A 224 -17.66 6.74 13.65
C ILE A 224 -18.82 6.86 14.64
N SER A 225 -20.09 7.02 14.18
CA SER A 225 -21.29 6.99 15.03
C SER A 225 -21.58 5.55 15.47
#